data_8207d13d918fe5e293dabb30fa384d81
#
_entry.id   8207d13d918fe5e293dabb30fa384d81
#
_cell.length_a   1.000
_cell.length_b   1.000
_cell.length_c   1.000
_cell.angle_alpha   90.00
_cell.angle_beta   90.00
_cell.angle_gamma   90.00
#
_symmetry.space_group_name_H-M   'P 1'
#
loop_
_entity.id
_entity.type
_entity.pdbx_description
1 polymer ?
#
loop_
_entity_poly.entity_id
_entity_poly.type
_entity_poly.pdbx_seq_one_letter_code
_entity_poly.pdbx_strand_id
1 'polypeptide(L)'
;MAPGTTPVAVPAPVVPVVPALAKSAKRGIAYDLTSAADLQVLSPGVSWWYNWGTKPGIDVKVDVLKATYQINPGIKYLLLMNEPNLVDQANMTPAVAAAQWPKYEAIAQATGVKLVGPAITWGTMTNFSDPVVWMDAFLAAYQAANGGKSPQIDYLAFHWYDYDLAGQLDRLLKYGKPFWVTEMANWHGGNDGAQIDTLARQKTQMTEMVAVCEGRADVFRYAWFIGRMSPDPHFTSLLAGDGVLSELGKLYLSLPYTKT
;
A
#
# COMPACT_ATOMS: atom_id res chain seq x y z
N MET A 1 2.57 65.28 31.47
CA MET A 1 2.82 63.91 30.98
C MET A 1 1.56 63.10 31.20
N ALA A 2 0.88 62.71 30.14
CA ALA A 2 -0.31 61.84 30.21
C ALA A 2 0.13 60.36 30.25
N PRO A 3 -0.52 59.49 31.03
CA PRO A 3 -0.14 58.06 31.07
C PRO A 3 -0.57 57.34 29.78
N GLY A 4 0.41 56.68 29.16
CA GLY A 4 0.19 55.90 27.96
C GLY A 4 -0.67 54.65 28.26
N THR A 5 -1.75 54.47 27.51
CA THR A 5 -2.57 53.27 27.53
C THR A 5 -1.90 52.18 26.71
N THR A 6 -1.54 51.07 27.37
CA THR A 6 -1.03 49.85 26.73
C THR A 6 -2.17 49.16 25.96
N PRO A 7 -2.00 48.80 24.69
CA PRO A 7 -3.06 48.05 23.97
C PRO A 7 -3.27 46.66 24.55
N VAL A 8 -4.52 46.35 24.89
CA VAL A 8 -4.91 45.00 25.30
C VAL A 8 -4.91 44.10 24.05
N ALA A 9 -4.09 43.05 24.08
CA ALA A 9 -4.04 42.08 23.01
C ALA A 9 -5.38 41.29 22.92
N VAL A 10 -6.02 41.33 21.76
CA VAL A 10 -7.24 40.56 21.46
C VAL A 10 -6.81 39.11 21.31
N PRO A 11 -7.40 38.15 22.07
CA PRO A 11 -7.08 36.76 21.90
C PRO A 11 -7.47 36.27 20.49
N ALA A 12 -6.56 35.51 19.85
CA ALA A 12 -6.82 34.92 18.56
C ALA A 12 -8.04 33.98 18.61
N PRO A 13 -8.86 33.91 17.56
CA PRO A 13 -10.02 33.05 17.54
C PRO A 13 -9.58 31.58 17.68
N VAL A 14 -10.14 30.90 18.68
CA VAL A 14 -9.96 29.45 18.88
C VAL A 14 -10.71 28.76 17.75
N VAL A 15 -9.99 28.24 16.75
CA VAL A 15 -10.58 27.39 15.73
C VAL A 15 -11.03 26.09 16.41
N PRO A 16 -12.28 25.70 16.33
CA PRO A 16 -12.74 24.44 16.93
C PRO A 16 -12.00 23.28 16.27
N VAL A 17 -11.27 22.50 17.06
CA VAL A 17 -10.67 21.23 16.62
C VAL A 17 -11.82 20.26 16.40
N VAL A 18 -12.22 20.08 15.13
CA VAL A 18 -13.16 19.02 14.76
C VAL A 18 -12.46 17.70 15.07
N PRO A 19 -13.06 16.82 15.92
CA PRO A 19 -12.47 15.52 16.18
C PRO A 19 -12.24 14.79 14.85
N ALA A 20 -11.01 14.30 14.61
CA ALA A 20 -10.73 13.49 13.44
C ALA A 20 -11.70 12.30 13.44
N LEU A 21 -12.46 12.11 12.36
CA LEU A 21 -13.33 10.96 12.21
C LEU A 21 -12.49 9.69 12.41
N ALA A 22 -12.94 8.81 13.29
CA ALA A 22 -12.27 7.54 13.52
C ALA A 22 -12.31 6.73 12.22
N LYS A 23 -11.13 6.34 11.70
CA LYS A 23 -10.97 5.59 10.46
C LYS A 23 -9.93 4.49 10.64
N SER A 24 -9.96 3.45 9.80
CA SER A 24 -8.99 2.36 9.85
C SER A 24 -7.57 2.88 9.64
N ALA A 25 -6.66 2.55 10.57
CA ALA A 25 -5.23 2.83 10.42
C ALA A 25 -4.59 1.95 9.34
N LYS A 26 -5.21 0.82 9.00
CA LYS A 26 -4.73 -0.14 8.00
C LYS A 26 -5.09 0.24 6.57
N ARG A 27 -6.23 0.93 6.37
CA ARG A 27 -6.86 1.16 5.06
C ARG A 27 -6.13 2.22 4.25
N GLY A 28 -5.70 1.86 3.07
CA GLY A 28 -4.98 2.70 2.12
C GLY A 28 -5.49 2.61 0.70
N ILE A 29 -4.81 3.30 -0.19
CA ILE A 29 -5.04 3.24 -1.64
C ILE A 29 -3.70 3.21 -2.38
N ALA A 30 -3.59 2.31 -3.36
CA ALA A 30 -2.50 2.26 -4.33
C ALA A 30 -2.91 3.14 -5.53
N TYR A 31 -2.43 4.37 -5.56
CA TYR A 31 -2.79 5.33 -6.60
C TYR A 31 -1.89 6.55 -6.55
N ASP A 32 -1.54 7.09 -7.73
CA ASP A 32 -0.86 8.38 -7.82
C ASP A 32 -1.90 9.51 -7.69
N LEU A 33 -2.07 10.00 -6.46
CA LEU A 33 -2.97 11.10 -6.17
C LEU A 33 -2.39 12.41 -6.71
N THR A 34 -2.97 12.89 -7.80
CA THR A 34 -2.56 14.14 -8.49
C THR A 34 -3.48 15.32 -8.21
N SER A 35 -4.59 15.08 -7.49
CA SER A 35 -5.60 16.08 -7.18
C SER A 35 -5.83 16.22 -5.68
N ALA A 36 -5.84 17.47 -5.19
CA ALA A 36 -6.22 17.78 -3.82
C ALA A 36 -7.70 17.43 -3.54
N ALA A 37 -8.57 17.53 -4.55
CA ALA A 37 -9.97 17.16 -4.43
C ALA A 37 -10.14 15.65 -4.22
N ASP A 38 -9.37 14.82 -4.93
CA ASP A 38 -9.35 13.36 -4.74
C ASP A 38 -8.87 13.01 -3.33
N LEU A 39 -7.80 13.65 -2.84
CA LEU A 39 -7.32 13.46 -1.48
C LEU A 39 -8.38 13.85 -0.44
N GLN A 40 -9.09 14.95 -0.66
CA GLN A 40 -10.13 15.42 0.25
C GLN A 40 -11.27 14.41 0.38
N VAL A 41 -11.78 13.86 -0.73
CA VAL A 41 -12.92 12.91 -0.67
C VAL A 41 -12.52 11.52 -0.17
N LEU A 42 -11.26 11.12 -0.31
CA LEU A 42 -10.73 9.85 0.22
C LEU A 42 -10.36 9.91 1.70
N SER A 43 -9.96 11.09 2.19
CA SER A 43 -9.42 11.28 3.54
C SER A 43 -10.31 10.83 4.70
N PRO A 44 -11.66 10.84 4.61
CA PRO A 44 -12.52 10.34 5.69
C PRO A 44 -12.34 8.85 6.00
N GLY A 45 -11.93 8.03 5.04
CA GLY A 45 -11.81 6.57 5.25
C GLY A 45 -10.44 5.97 4.91
N VAL A 46 -9.56 6.74 4.24
CA VAL A 46 -8.21 6.32 3.85
C VAL A 46 -7.17 6.99 4.76
N SER A 47 -6.27 6.20 5.34
CA SER A 47 -5.26 6.67 6.28
C SER A 47 -3.88 6.86 5.67
N TRP A 48 -3.62 6.22 4.54
CA TRP A 48 -2.37 6.29 3.83
C TRP A 48 -2.56 5.99 2.34
N TRP A 49 -1.58 6.39 1.55
CA TRP A 49 -1.53 6.08 0.13
C TRP A 49 -0.08 5.98 -0.33
N TYR A 50 0.14 5.38 -1.47
CA TYR A 50 1.42 5.37 -2.15
C TYR A 50 1.22 5.36 -3.67
N ASN A 51 2.29 5.73 -4.37
CA ASN A 51 2.43 5.54 -5.81
C ASN A 51 3.71 4.72 -6.07
N TRP A 52 3.94 4.35 -7.31
CA TRP A 52 5.11 3.57 -7.73
C TRP A 52 6.33 4.45 -8.02
N GLY A 53 6.27 5.73 -7.73
CA GLY A 53 7.33 6.71 -7.93
C GLY A 53 8.02 7.10 -6.64
N THR A 54 9.09 7.88 -6.79
CA THR A 54 9.84 8.46 -5.67
C THR A 54 9.29 9.81 -5.21
N LYS A 55 8.25 10.32 -5.89
CA LYS A 55 7.62 11.61 -5.60
C LYS A 55 6.11 11.44 -5.53
N PRO A 56 5.42 12.15 -4.62
CA PRO A 56 3.96 12.22 -4.66
C PRO A 56 3.51 12.95 -5.95
N GLY A 57 2.35 12.57 -6.48
CA GLY A 57 1.75 13.20 -7.66
C GLY A 57 1.21 14.61 -7.42
N ILE A 58 1.07 15.01 -6.13
CA ILE A 58 0.69 16.35 -5.69
C ILE A 58 1.78 16.94 -4.79
N ASP A 59 1.88 18.28 -4.77
CA ASP A 59 2.77 18.98 -3.84
C ASP A 59 2.17 18.95 -2.43
N VAL A 60 2.53 17.94 -1.68
CA VAL A 60 2.15 17.79 -0.26
C VAL A 60 3.24 18.24 0.69
N LYS A 61 4.13 19.17 0.31
CA LYS A 61 5.26 19.65 1.13
C LYS A 61 6.04 18.53 1.82
N VAL A 62 6.17 17.40 1.15
CA VAL A 62 6.96 16.25 1.60
C VAL A 62 8.30 16.38 0.88
N ASP A 63 9.37 16.64 1.62
CA ASP A 63 10.70 16.62 1.04
C ASP A 63 10.97 15.23 0.48
N VAL A 64 11.27 15.19 -0.80
CA VAL A 64 11.49 13.97 -1.57
C VAL A 64 12.77 13.27 -1.10
N LEU A 65 12.86 11.97 -1.30
CA LEU A 65 14.12 11.21 -1.31
C LEU A 65 15.19 11.99 -2.06
N LYS A 66 16.09 12.66 -1.35
CA LYS A 66 17.23 13.30 -1.97
C LYS A 66 18.23 12.25 -2.39
N ALA A 67 18.93 12.48 -3.51
CA ALA A 67 19.80 11.53 -4.19
C ALA A 67 20.95 10.93 -3.35
N THR A 68 21.03 11.17 -2.06
CA THR A 68 22.07 10.74 -1.14
C THR A 68 21.50 10.28 0.20
N TYR A 69 20.61 9.27 0.21
CA TYR A 69 20.09 8.66 1.44
C TYR A 69 19.45 9.62 2.45
N GLN A 70 19.07 10.84 2.02
CA GLN A 70 18.32 11.75 2.86
C GLN A 70 16.81 11.50 2.65
N ILE A 71 16.25 10.71 3.53
CA ILE A 71 14.81 10.46 3.58
C ILE A 71 14.19 11.55 4.46
N ASN A 72 13.05 12.11 4.02
CA ASN A 72 12.26 13.01 4.85
C ASN A 72 11.96 12.32 6.19
N PRO A 73 12.13 12.99 7.34
CA PRO A 73 11.84 12.42 8.66
C PRO A 73 10.42 11.86 8.82
N GLY A 74 9.48 12.25 7.96
CA GLY A 74 8.12 11.69 7.91
C GLY A 74 8.01 10.33 7.23
N ILE A 75 8.97 9.94 6.39
CA ILE A 75 8.96 8.64 5.71
C ILE A 75 9.47 7.58 6.68
N LYS A 76 8.62 6.60 6.98
CA LYS A 76 8.93 5.51 7.91
C LYS A 76 9.11 4.16 7.21
N TYR A 77 8.65 4.03 5.99
CA TYR A 77 8.57 2.78 5.25
C TYR A 77 9.07 2.96 3.83
N LEU A 78 9.82 1.99 3.34
CA LEU A 78 10.30 1.92 1.96
C LEU A 78 9.69 0.66 1.32
N LEU A 79 8.79 0.87 0.35
CA LEU A 79 8.18 -0.20 -0.43
C LEU A 79 9.12 -0.59 -1.57
N LEU A 80 9.34 -1.91 -1.75
CA LEU A 80 10.42 -2.43 -2.59
C LEU A 80 9.92 -3.47 -3.59
N MET A 81 10.50 -3.43 -4.79
CA MET A 81 10.39 -4.45 -5.83
C MET A 81 8.94 -4.79 -6.16
N ASN A 82 8.32 -3.93 -6.99
CA ASN A 82 6.97 -4.16 -7.48
C ASN A 82 6.92 -5.42 -8.35
N GLU A 83 6.20 -6.45 -7.89
CA GLU A 83 5.91 -7.70 -8.61
C GLU A 83 7.15 -8.31 -9.31
N PRO A 84 8.21 -8.64 -8.56
CA PRO A 84 9.44 -9.09 -9.17
C PRO A 84 9.30 -10.39 -9.96
N ASN A 85 8.31 -11.21 -9.64
CA ASN A 85 7.99 -12.47 -10.32
C ASN A 85 7.01 -12.32 -11.51
N LEU A 86 6.71 -11.10 -11.92
CA LEU A 86 5.87 -10.79 -13.07
C LEU A 86 6.74 -10.17 -14.20
N VAL A 87 6.73 -10.78 -15.41
CA VAL A 87 7.70 -10.44 -16.47
C VAL A 87 7.48 -9.08 -17.12
N ASP A 88 6.29 -8.50 -17.00
CA ASP A 88 5.94 -7.17 -17.47
C ASP A 88 5.97 -6.08 -16.37
N GLN A 89 6.46 -6.46 -15.18
CA GLN A 89 6.66 -5.56 -14.04
C GLN A 89 8.17 -5.45 -13.71
N ALA A 90 8.59 -5.58 -12.44
CA ALA A 90 10.01 -5.46 -12.12
C ALA A 90 10.87 -6.56 -12.75
N ASN A 91 10.30 -7.72 -13.08
CA ASN A 91 10.95 -8.82 -13.80
C ASN A 91 12.34 -9.16 -13.24
N MET A 92 12.38 -9.45 -11.94
CA MET A 92 13.61 -9.75 -11.23
C MET A 92 13.63 -11.22 -10.79
N THR A 93 14.59 -11.99 -11.29
CA THR A 93 14.79 -13.34 -10.74
C THR A 93 15.14 -13.28 -9.25
N PRO A 94 14.87 -14.33 -8.46
CA PRO A 94 15.23 -14.38 -7.05
C PRO A 94 16.70 -14.02 -6.77
N ALA A 95 17.62 -14.50 -7.61
CA ALA A 95 19.05 -14.22 -7.48
C ALA A 95 19.38 -12.73 -7.73
N VAL A 96 18.76 -12.11 -8.74
CA VAL A 96 18.96 -10.69 -9.04
C VAL A 96 18.41 -9.83 -7.91
N ALA A 97 17.22 -10.15 -7.41
CA ALA A 97 16.63 -9.46 -6.27
C ALA A 97 17.49 -9.58 -5.01
N ALA A 98 18.00 -10.78 -4.71
CA ALA A 98 18.90 -11.04 -3.59
C ALA A 98 20.20 -10.22 -3.69
N ALA A 99 20.78 -10.10 -4.88
CA ALA A 99 21.98 -9.30 -5.10
C ALA A 99 21.75 -7.78 -4.93
N GLN A 100 20.54 -7.29 -5.16
CA GLN A 100 20.17 -5.88 -4.95
C GLN A 100 19.82 -5.56 -3.50
N TRP A 101 19.33 -6.54 -2.73
CA TRP A 101 18.73 -6.33 -1.40
C TRP A 101 19.65 -5.62 -0.39
N PRO A 102 20.97 -5.91 -0.30
CA PRO A 102 21.88 -5.22 0.61
C PRO A 102 21.92 -3.70 0.45
N LYS A 103 21.59 -3.16 -0.73
CA LYS A 103 21.51 -1.70 -0.95
C LYS A 103 20.36 -1.07 -0.17
N TYR A 104 19.23 -1.77 -0.09
CA TYR A 104 18.07 -1.31 0.67
C TYR A 104 18.30 -1.43 2.18
N GLU A 105 18.99 -2.49 2.60
CA GLU A 105 19.40 -2.64 4.00
C GLU A 105 20.35 -1.51 4.44
N ALA A 106 21.28 -1.11 3.58
CA ALA A 106 22.15 0.04 3.85
C ALA A 106 21.35 1.34 4.00
N ILE A 107 20.30 1.55 3.19
CA ILE A 107 19.38 2.68 3.33
C ILE A 107 18.64 2.60 4.66
N ALA A 108 18.08 1.44 5.01
CA ALA A 108 17.37 1.24 6.26
C ALA A 108 18.28 1.50 7.48
N GLN A 109 19.51 1.00 7.44
CA GLN A 109 20.50 1.24 8.49
C GLN A 109 20.86 2.73 8.64
N ALA A 110 21.01 3.45 7.52
CA ALA A 110 21.38 4.86 7.53
C ALA A 110 20.23 5.78 7.96
N THR A 111 18.97 5.38 7.75
CA THR A 111 17.81 6.28 7.86
C THR A 111 16.78 5.84 8.89
N GLY A 112 16.84 4.59 9.35
CA GLY A 112 15.87 4.01 10.28
C GLY A 112 14.54 3.61 9.64
N VAL A 113 14.39 3.69 8.31
CA VAL A 113 13.15 3.25 7.63
C VAL A 113 12.99 1.74 7.71
N LYS A 114 11.74 1.29 7.69
CA LYS A 114 11.39 -0.11 7.64
C LYS A 114 11.26 -0.57 6.18
N LEU A 115 11.76 -1.78 5.90
CA LEU A 115 11.70 -2.37 4.57
C LEU A 115 10.40 -3.17 4.42
N VAL A 116 9.63 -2.84 3.40
CA VAL A 116 8.36 -3.46 3.03
C VAL A 116 8.52 -4.12 1.66
N GLY A 117 8.52 -5.43 1.60
CA GLY A 117 8.72 -6.15 0.34
C GLY A 117 9.59 -7.39 0.50
N PRO A 118 9.89 -8.06 -0.63
CA PRO A 118 9.43 -7.76 -2.00
C PRO A 118 7.91 -7.79 -2.12
N ALA A 119 7.34 -6.96 -3.03
CA ALA A 119 5.91 -7.00 -3.32
C ALA A 119 5.63 -8.14 -4.31
N ILE A 120 5.44 -9.35 -3.78
CA ILE A 120 5.22 -10.57 -4.56
C ILE A 120 3.74 -10.74 -4.91
N THR A 121 3.47 -11.42 -6.02
CA THR A 121 2.14 -11.76 -6.50
C THR A 121 2.13 -13.15 -7.12
N TRP A 122 0.99 -13.61 -7.65
CA TRP A 122 0.98 -14.73 -8.56
C TRP A 122 1.45 -14.25 -9.94
N GLY A 123 2.69 -14.60 -10.29
CA GLY A 123 3.41 -14.01 -11.43
C GLY A 123 3.36 -14.84 -12.70
N THR A 124 4.13 -14.40 -13.70
CA THR A 124 4.27 -15.06 -15.01
C THR A 124 5.71 -15.52 -15.30
N MET A 125 6.63 -15.30 -14.35
CA MET A 125 8.02 -15.70 -14.54
C MET A 125 8.16 -17.22 -14.55
N THR A 126 8.76 -17.76 -15.58
CA THR A 126 9.01 -19.22 -15.72
C THR A 126 9.70 -19.76 -14.48
N ASN A 127 9.17 -20.84 -13.91
CA ASN A 127 9.59 -21.52 -12.67
C ASN A 127 9.38 -20.71 -11.37
N PHE A 128 8.95 -19.46 -11.44
CA PHE A 128 8.81 -18.56 -10.29
C PHE A 128 7.45 -17.81 -10.28
N SER A 129 6.44 -18.36 -10.94
CA SER A 129 5.10 -17.77 -10.96
C SER A 129 4.44 -17.82 -9.56
N ASP A 130 4.65 -18.90 -8.82
CA ASP A 130 4.17 -19.02 -7.45
C ASP A 130 4.97 -18.10 -6.51
N PRO A 131 4.29 -17.20 -5.74
CA PRO A 131 4.97 -16.28 -4.83
C PRO A 131 5.80 -16.98 -3.75
N VAL A 132 5.36 -18.15 -3.28
CA VAL A 132 6.11 -18.94 -2.28
C VAL A 132 7.39 -19.48 -2.88
N VAL A 133 7.33 -20.02 -4.10
CA VAL A 133 8.52 -20.55 -4.80
C VAL A 133 9.53 -19.44 -5.07
N TRP A 134 9.07 -18.28 -5.50
CA TRP A 134 9.94 -17.14 -5.72
C TRP A 134 10.60 -16.66 -4.42
N MET A 135 9.82 -16.53 -3.34
CA MET A 135 10.32 -16.09 -2.03
C MET A 135 11.33 -17.06 -1.42
N ASP A 136 11.06 -18.37 -1.48
CA ASP A 136 12.00 -19.39 -0.99
C ASP A 136 13.34 -19.32 -1.73
N ALA A 137 13.30 -19.18 -3.06
CA ALA A 137 14.49 -19.02 -3.88
C ALA A 137 15.23 -17.69 -3.60
N PHE A 138 14.51 -16.60 -3.36
CA PHE A 138 15.10 -15.31 -2.99
C PHE A 138 15.84 -15.41 -1.65
N LEU A 139 15.22 -15.98 -0.62
CA LEU A 139 15.84 -16.17 0.69
C LEU A 139 17.08 -17.07 0.60
N ALA A 140 17.01 -18.17 -0.15
CA ALA A 140 18.13 -19.08 -0.35
C ALA A 140 19.30 -18.38 -1.07
N ALA A 141 19.02 -17.63 -2.13
CA ALA A 141 20.04 -16.89 -2.88
C ALA A 141 20.69 -15.80 -2.02
N TYR A 142 19.91 -15.08 -1.22
CA TYR A 142 20.42 -14.08 -0.31
C TYR A 142 21.34 -14.70 0.76
N GLN A 143 20.92 -15.78 1.41
CA GLN A 143 21.70 -16.49 2.43
C GLN A 143 23.01 -17.01 1.87
N ALA A 144 22.99 -17.62 0.68
CA ALA A 144 24.19 -18.12 0.01
C ALA A 144 25.23 -17.00 -0.26
N ALA A 145 24.75 -15.81 -0.64
CA ALA A 145 25.62 -14.67 -0.94
C ALA A 145 26.10 -13.91 0.33
N ASN A 146 25.41 -14.06 1.47
CA ASN A 146 25.66 -13.27 2.67
C ASN A 146 26.03 -14.11 3.91
N GLY A 147 26.72 -15.24 3.70
CA GLY A 147 27.28 -16.06 4.78
C GLY A 147 26.22 -16.68 5.69
N GLY A 148 25.08 -17.09 5.12
CA GLY A 148 23.96 -17.71 5.83
C GLY A 148 23.04 -16.74 6.57
N LYS A 149 23.26 -15.44 6.47
CA LYS A 149 22.40 -14.42 7.11
C LYS A 149 21.07 -14.29 6.36
N SER A 150 19.99 -14.05 7.10
CA SER A 150 18.70 -13.72 6.50
C SER A 150 18.64 -12.24 6.12
N PRO A 151 17.91 -11.88 5.03
CA PRO A 151 17.70 -10.48 4.67
C PRO A 151 16.85 -9.76 5.72
N GLN A 152 17.10 -8.46 5.89
CA GLN A 152 16.18 -7.62 6.65
C GLN A 152 14.91 -7.42 5.83
N ILE A 153 13.81 -7.98 6.29
CA ILE A 153 12.45 -7.74 5.82
C ILE A 153 11.64 -7.39 7.07
N ASP A 154 11.17 -6.16 7.17
CA ASP A 154 10.36 -5.75 8.33
C ASP A 154 8.90 -6.16 8.11
N TYR A 155 8.40 -6.05 6.87
CA TYR A 155 7.07 -6.44 6.44
C TYR A 155 7.14 -7.13 5.09
N LEU A 156 6.33 -8.15 4.89
CA LEU A 156 6.18 -8.80 3.59
C LEU A 156 5.09 -8.08 2.79
N ALA A 157 5.42 -7.60 1.58
CA ALA A 157 4.43 -7.03 0.70
C ALA A 157 3.80 -8.11 -0.18
N PHE A 158 2.50 -7.99 -0.43
CA PHE A 158 1.75 -8.94 -1.24
C PHE A 158 0.71 -8.22 -2.09
N HIS A 159 0.56 -8.66 -3.35
CA HIS A 159 -0.49 -8.23 -4.26
C HIS A 159 -1.43 -9.39 -4.54
N TRP A 160 -2.74 -9.12 -4.57
CA TRP A 160 -3.71 -10.14 -4.87
C TRP A 160 -4.89 -9.61 -5.69
N TYR A 161 -5.15 -10.27 -6.81
CA TYR A 161 -6.16 -9.83 -7.78
C TYR A 161 -7.22 -10.90 -8.10
N ASP A 162 -7.43 -11.85 -7.18
CA ASP A 162 -8.35 -12.95 -7.35
C ASP A 162 -9.08 -13.28 -6.04
N TYR A 163 -9.83 -14.36 -6.04
CA TYR A 163 -10.48 -14.92 -4.86
C TYR A 163 -9.46 -15.47 -3.85
N ASP A 164 -9.94 -15.77 -2.63
CA ASP A 164 -9.15 -16.46 -1.58
C ASP A 164 -7.90 -15.71 -1.10
N LEU A 165 -8.01 -14.40 -0.89
CA LEU A 165 -6.94 -13.62 -0.27
C LEU A 165 -6.46 -14.23 1.06
N ALA A 166 -7.40 -14.75 1.89
CA ALA A 166 -7.05 -15.34 3.18
C ALA A 166 -6.14 -16.56 3.04
N GLY A 167 -6.48 -17.49 2.16
CA GLY A 167 -5.68 -18.68 1.90
C GLY A 167 -4.31 -18.35 1.32
N GLN A 168 -4.22 -17.32 0.48
CA GLN A 168 -2.92 -16.88 -0.04
C GLN A 168 -2.03 -16.28 1.06
N LEU A 169 -2.57 -15.46 1.96
CA LEU A 169 -1.84 -14.95 3.10
C LEU A 169 -1.39 -16.08 4.06
N ASP A 170 -2.23 -17.10 4.24
CA ASP A 170 -1.89 -18.26 5.08
C ASP A 170 -0.68 -19.03 4.54
N ARG A 171 -0.52 -19.15 3.22
CA ARG A 171 0.67 -19.76 2.59
C ARG A 171 1.96 -19.00 2.90
N LEU A 172 1.87 -17.69 3.16
CA LEU A 172 3.00 -16.81 3.43
C LEU A 172 3.35 -16.69 4.92
N LEU A 173 2.53 -17.22 5.83
CA LEU A 173 2.77 -17.20 7.29
C LEU A 173 4.11 -17.82 7.68
N LYS A 174 4.60 -18.79 6.90
CA LYS A 174 5.88 -19.48 7.14
C LYS A 174 7.09 -18.52 7.23
N TYR A 175 6.98 -17.31 6.67
CA TYR A 175 8.05 -16.31 6.71
C TYR A 175 8.08 -15.49 8.00
N GLY A 176 7.06 -15.59 8.85
CA GLY A 176 7.00 -14.96 10.18
C GLY A 176 7.03 -13.43 10.14
N LYS A 177 6.50 -12.81 9.07
CA LYS A 177 6.47 -11.37 8.90
C LYS A 177 5.04 -10.86 8.84
N PRO A 178 4.75 -9.68 9.42
CA PRO A 178 3.47 -9.03 9.20
C PRO A 178 3.34 -8.57 7.75
N PHE A 179 2.10 -8.54 7.27
CA PHE A 179 1.80 -8.25 5.86
C PHE A 179 1.45 -6.79 5.62
N TRP A 180 1.90 -6.28 4.48
CA TRP A 180 1.27 -5.18 3.76
C TRP A 180 0.65 -5.76 2.49
N VAL A 181 -0.65 -5.78 2.39
CA VAL A 181 -1.35 -6.07 1.13
C VAL A 181 -1.36 -4.76 0.34
N THR A 182 -0.27 -4.53 -0.38
CA THR A 182 -0.02 -3.22 -1.02
C THR A 182 -0.91 -2.98 -2.22
N GLU A 183 -1.38 -4.04 -2.87
CA GLU A 183 -2.40 -3.96 -3.91
C GLU A 183 -3.40 -5.09 -3.75
N MET A 184 -4.67 -4.77 -3.80
CA MET A 184 -5.74 -5.75 -3.88
C MET A 184 -6.95 -5.21 -4.64
N ALA A 185 -7.51 -6.05 -5.48
CA ALA A 185 -8.81 -5.97 -6.14
C ALA A 185 -9.17 -7.38 -6.60
N ASN A 186 -10.33 -7.60 -7.21
CA ASN A 186 -10.55 -8.86 -7.89
C ASN A 186 -10.67 -8.61 -9.41
N TRP A 187 -9.81 -9.26 -10.18
CA TRP A 187 -9.73 -9.17 -11.64
C TRP A 187 -9.96 -10.52 -12.30
N HIS A 188 -10.61 -11.44 -11.60
CA HIS A 188 -10.91 -12.75 -12.14
C HIS A 188 -11.64 -12.62 -13.49
N GLY A 189 -10.97 -13.06 -14.54
CA GLY A 189 -11.43 -12.90 -15.93
C GLY A 189 -11.77 -14.22 -16.64
N GLY A 190 -11.69 -15.35 -15.91
CA GLY A 190 -12.03 -16.66 -16.45
C GLY A 190 -13.50 -16.74 -16.88
N ASN A 191 -13.80 -17.48 -17.96
CA ASN A 191 -15.19 -17.71 -18.39
C ASN A 191 -15.78 -18.95 -17.68
N ASP A 192 -15.77 -18.91 -16.36
CA ASP A 192 -16.18 -20.01 -15.45
C ASP A 192 -17.42 -19.66 -14.61
N GLY A 193 -18.00 -18.50 -14.84
CA GLY A 193 -19.14 -17.98 -14.09
C GLY A 193 -18.76 -17.17 -12.85
N ALA A 194 -17.47 -17.08 -12.50
CA ALA A 194 -16.96 -16.33 -11.37
C ALA A 194 -16.28 -14.99 -11.77
N GLN A 195 -16.21 -14.67 -13.05
CA GLN A 195 -15.55 -13.48 -13.55
C GLN A 195 -16.15 -12.19 -12.95
N ILE A 196 -15.30 -11.21 -12.72
CA ILE A 196 -15.71 -9.87 -12.25
C ILE A 196 -16.12 -9.01 -13.46
N ASP A 197 -17.36 -9.13 -13.85
CA ASP A 197 -17.99 -8.48 -14.99
C ASP A 197 -19.07 -7.48 -14.60
N THR A 198 -19.31 -7.30 -13.30
CA THR A 198 -20.30 -6.35 -12.77
C THR A 198 -19.78 -5.65 -11.51
N LEU A 199 -20.23 -4.40 -11.34
CA LEU A 199 -19.96 -3.64 -10.12
C LEU A 199 -20.46 -4.36 -8.86
N ALA A 200 -21.57 -5.10 -8.95
CA ALA A 200 -22.11 -5.85 -7.82
C ALA A 200 -21.14 -6.94 -7.34
N ARG A 201 -20.55 -7.70 -8.26
CA ARG A 201 -19.53 -8.71 -7.93
C ARG A 201 -18.29 -8.08 -7.31
N GLN A 202 -17.80 -6.95 -7.88
CA GLN A 202 -16.65 -6.26 -7.32
C GLN A 202 -16.94 -5.72 -5.91
N LYS A 203 -18.14 -5.19 -5.65
CA LYS A 203 -18.57 -4.76 -4.31
C LYS A 203 -18.54 -5.91 -3.30
N THR A 204 -19.00 -7.09 -3.68
CA THR A 204 -18.94 -8.31 -2.85
C THR A 204 -17.49 -8.66 -2.53
N GLN A 205 -16.64 -8.74 -3.54
CA GLN A 205 -15.23 -9.08 -3.36
C GLN A 205 -14.48 -8.03 -2.52
N MET A 206 -14.71 -6.76 -2.76
CA MET A 206 -14.15 -5.70 -1.90
C MET A 206 -14.54 -5.88 -0.43
N THR A 207 -15.79 -6.20 -0.17
CA THR A 207 -16.28 -6.40 1.21
C THR A 207 -15.56 -7.57 1.88
N GLU A 208 -15.42 -8.69 1.17
CA GLU A 208 -14.72 -9.89 1.65
C GLU A 208 -13.23 -9.62 1.91
N MET A 209 -12.54 -9.04 0.94
CA MET A 209 -11.10 -8.75 1.04
C MET A 209 -10.80 -7.76 2.16
N VAL A 210 -11.62 -6.71 2.31
CA VAL A 210 -11.48 -5.74 3.41
C VAL A 210 -11.72 -6.41 4.76
N ALA A 211 -12.75 -7.27 4.87
CA ALA A 211 -13.04 -8.01 6.10
C ALA A 211 -11.86 -8.92 6.49
N VAL A 212 -11.24 -9.60 5.54
CA VAL A 212 -10.01 -10.40 5.76
C VAL A 212 -8.89 -9.51 6.31
N CYS A 213 -8.60 -8.41 5.66
CA CYS A 213 -7.50 -7.52 6.07
C CYS A 213 -7.73 -6.87 7.44
N GLU A 214 -8.95 -6.41 7.72
CA GLU A 214 -9.30 -5.81 9.01
C GLU A 214 -9.32 -6.83 10.15
N GLY A 215 -9.80 -8.05 9.89
CA GLY A 215 -9.91 -9.11 10.88
C GLY A 215 -8.59 -9.80 11.27
N ARG A 216 -7.56 -9.71 10.44
CA ARG A 216 -6.27 -10.39 10.66
C ARG A 216 -5.30 -9.50 11.44
N ALA A 217 -4.76 -10.01 12.54
CA ALA A 217 -3.76 -9.29 13.35
C ALA A 217 -2.40 -9.19 12.65
N ASP A 218 -2.09 -10.11 11.75
CA ASP A 218 -0.86 -10.15 10.96
C ASP A 218 -0.89 -9.23 9.73
N VAL A 219 -2.03 -8.69 9.34
CA VAL A 219 -2.13 -7.63 8.31
C VAL A 219 -1.93 -6.28 8.99
N PHE A 220 -0.80 -5.65 8.72
CA PHE A 220 -0.47 -4.32 9.23
C PHE A 220 -1.14 -3.21 8.43
N ARG A 221 -1.14 -3.32 7.06
CA ARG A 221 -1.76 -2.37 6.15
C ARG A 221 -2.26 -3.05 4.90
N TYR A 222 -3.24 -2.45 4.25
CA TYR A 222 -3.73 -2.87 2.94
C TYR A 222 -4.13 -1.67 2.10
N ALA A 223 -4.03 -1.78 0.78
CA ALA A 223 -4.42 -0.75 -0.17
C ALA A 223 -5.27 -1.34 -1.30
N TRP A 224 -6.38 -0.69 -1.60
CA TRP A 224 -7.17 -1.02 -2.76
C TRP A 224 -6.52 -0.49 -4.04
N PHE A 225 -6.48 -1.29 -5.07
CA PHE A 225 -6.08 -0.92 -6.42
C PHE A 225 -7.34 -0.79 -7.27
N ILE A 226 -7.81 0.38 -7.67
CA ILE A 226 -7.04 1.61 -7.85
C ILE A 226 -7.94 2.83 -7.65
N GLY A 227 -7.34 4.03 -7.60
CA GLY A 227 -8.09 5.27 -7.52
C GLY A 227 -8.96 5.50 -8.75
N ARG A 228 -8.36 5.48 -9.94
CA ARG A 228 -9.05 5.68 -11.23
C ARG A 228 -8.34 4.93 -12.34
N MET A 229 -9.10 4.24 -13.18
CA MET A 229 -8.61 3.48 -14.33
C MET A 229 -9.55 3.69 -15.51
N SER A 230 -9.02 3.69 -16.71
CA SER A 230 -9.83 3.78 -17.95
C SER A 230 -9.10 3.06 -19.10
N PRO A 231 -9.67 2.01 -19.70
CA PRO A 231 -10.93 1.36 -19.31
C PRO A 231 -10.83 0.66 -17.94
N ASP A 232 -11.99 0.47 -17.28
CA ASP A 232 -12.10 -0.24 -16.00
C ASP A 232 -13.02 -1.46 -16.15
N PRO A 233 -12.53 -2.54 -16.78
CA PRO A 233 -13.34 -3.71 -17.09
C PRO A 233 -13.79 -4.50 -15.87
N HIS A 234 -13.14 -4.30 -14.72
CA HIS A 234 -13.43 -5.00 -13.46
C HIS A 234 -14.00 -4.09 -12.38
N PHE A 235 -14.40 -2.85 -12.74
CA PHE A 235 -15.07 -1.91 -11.82
C PHE A 235 -14.25 -1.59 -10.55
N THR A 236 -12.94 -1.44 -10.67
CA THR A 236 -12.04 -1.24 -9.51
C THR A 236 -11.87 0.21 -9.08
N SER A 237 -12.28 1.17 -9.91
CA SER A 237 -12.07 2.59 -9.64
C SER A 237 -12.85 3.09 -8.43
N LEU A 238 -12.14 3.69 -7.46
CA LEU A 238 -12.76 4.36 -6.30
C LEU A 238 -13.26 5.78 -6.62
N LEU A 239 -12.76 6.37 -7.70
CA LEU A 239 -13.06 7.74 -8.13
C LEU A 239 -13.73 7.72 -9.49
N ALA A 240 -14.88 8.38 -9.60
CA ALA A 240 -15.63 8.55 -10.85
C ALA A 240 -15.20 9.81 -11.62
N GLY A 241 -14.66 10.81 -10.93
CA GLY A 241 -14.19 12.07 -11.46
C GLY A 241 -13.31 12.78 -10.44
N ASP A 242 -12.78 13.96 -10.78
CA ASP A 242 -11.96 14.75 -9.85
C ASP A 242 -12.77 15.14 -8.61
N GLY A 243 -12.33 14.69 -7.46
CA GLY A 243 -13.03 14.89 -6.19
C GLY A 243 -14.39 14.17 -6.07
N VAL A 244 -14.67 13.15 -6.89
CA VAL A 244 -15.96 12.45 -6.92
C VAL A 244 -15.76 10.96 -6.67
N LEU A 245 -16.29 10.45 -5.56
CA LEU A 245 -16.29 9.00 -5.28
C LEU A 245 -17.21 8.25 -6.23
N SER A 246 -16.74 7.12 -6.75
CA SER A 246 -17.59 6.11 -7.40
C SER A 246 -18.49 5.41 -6.36
N GLU A 247 -19.42 4.59 -6.82
CA GLU A 247 -20.21 3.73 -5.94
C GLU A 247 -19.33 2.71 -5.19
N LEU A 248 -18.25 2.23 -5.82
CA LEU A 248 -17.28 1.37 -5.14
C LEU A 248 -16.48 2.16 -4.09
N GLY A 249 -16.08 3.40 -4.39
CA GLY A 249 -15.37 4.27 -3.46
C GLY A 249 -16.20 4.62 -2.22
N LYS A 250 -17.49 4.91 -2.39
CA LYS A 250 -18.42 5.11 -1.27
C LYS A 250 -18.50 3.87 -0.38
N LEU A 251 -18.61 2.67 -0.98
CA LEU A 251 -18.59 1.41 -0.25
C LEU A 251 -17.26 1.26 0.51
N TYR A 252 -16.12 1.42 -0.16
CA TYR A 252 -14.80 1.25 0.46
C TYR A 252 -14.62 2.07 1.74
N LEU A 253 -15.02 3.35 1.70
CA LEU A 253 -14.93 4.23 2.87
C LEU A 253 -15.90 3.87 4.00
N SER A 254 -17.04 3.24 3.67
CA SER A 254 -18.09 2.87 4.63
C SER A 254 -17.89 1.51 5.29
N LEU A 255 -17.02 0.64 4.73
CA LEU A 255 -16.81 -0.71 5.27
C LEU A 255 -16.30 -0.66 6.72
N PRO A 256 -16.74 -1.59 7.58
CA PRO A 256 -16.28 -1.69 8.96
C PRO A 256 -14.75 -1.83 9.07
N TYR A 257 -14.22 -1.44 10.22
CA TYR A 257 -12.82 -1.62 10.57
C TYR A 257 -12.67 -1.91 12.05
N THR A 258 -11.56 -2.57 12.41
CA THR A 258 -11.21 -2.84 13.80
C THR A 258 -10.55 -1.59 14.39
N LYS A 259 -11.11 -1.05 15.47
CA LYS A 259 -10.45 0.02 16.25
C LYS A 259 -9.27 -0.61 16.99
N THR A 260 -8.06 -0.23 16.63
CA THR A 260 -6.84 -0.58 17.35
C THR A 260 -6.54 0.44 18.40
#